data_9a5e208a2ca9fddd38223fb270c78665
#
_entry.id   9a5e208a2ca9fddd38223fb270c78665
#
_cell.length_a   1.000
_cell.length_b   1.000
_cell.length_c   1.000
_cell.angle_alpha   90.00
_cell.angle_beta   90.00
_cell.angle_gamma   90.00
#
_symmetry.space_group_name_H-M   'P 1'
#
loop_
_entity.id
_entity.type
_entity.pdbx_description
1 polymer ?
#
loop_
_entity_poly.entity_id
_entity_poly.type
_entity_poly.pdbx_seq_one_letter_code
_entity_poly.pdbx_strand_id
1 'polypeptide(L)'
;MFASIDKDSNGFVLPGWEPERMARVKELFEMYKEVTSEKLFDNLVYFLKAIMPVCDKYNIDMAIHPDDPAWPVFGLPRIITCQENVVKMLKTVDNVHNGITFCTGSYGTNRKNNLCEFIKACTGRIHFAHVRNLKFNTAIDEPIQDFQESAHLSSTGSFDMFKIVKTLYETGFDGIIRPDHGRMIWGEKAMPGYGLYD
;
A
#
# COMPACT_ATOMS: atom_id res chain seq x y z
N MET A 1 -21.51 -13.25 7.82
CA MET A 1 -20.38 -12.31 7.83
C MET A 1 -20.85 -10.85 7.81
N PHE A 2 -21.74 -10.45 6.91
CA PHE A 2 -22.18 -9.04 6.81
C PHE A 2 -23.15 -8.57 7.90
N ALA A 3 -23.97 -9.46 8.48
CA ALA A 3 -24.90 -9.13 9.56
C ALA A 3 -24.23 -8.86 10.93
N SER A 4 -22.95 -9.14 11.10
CA SER A 4 -22.20 -8.85 12.31
C SER A 4 -21.55 -7.45 12.28
N ILE A 5 -21.29 -6.91 11.10
CA ILE A 5 -20.63 -5.61 10.93
C ILE A 5 -21.55 -4.48 11.41
N ASP A 6 -22.86 -4.56 11.14
CA ASP A 6 -23.84 -3.57 11.60
C ASP A 6 -23.99 -3.51 13.13
N LYS A 7 -23.66 -4.59 13.85
CA LYS A 7 -23.79 -4.64 15.31
C LYS A 7 -22.58 -4.07 16.05
N ASP A 8 -21.41 -4.12 15.42
CA ASP A 8 -20.15 -3.76 16.07
C ASP A 8 -19.72 -2.33 15.81
N SER A 9 -20.40 -1.62 14.89
CA SER A 9 -20.04 -0.26 14.49
C SER A 9 -20.57 0.84 15.43
N ASN A 10 -21.33 0.51 16.48
CA ASN A 10 -21.97 1.49 17.36
C ASN A 10 -22.72 2.62 16.63
N GLY A 11 -23.26 2.33 15.46
CA GLY A 11 -23.98 3.29 14.62
C GLY A 11 -23.08 4.20 13.76
N PHE A 12 -21.77 3.98 13.77
CA PHE A 12 -20.88 4.66 12.82
C PHE A 12 -20.85 3.90 11.51
N VAL A 13 -21.18 4.59 10.42
CA VAL A 13 -21.01 4.06 9.07
C VAL A 13 -19.53 4.10 8.74
N LEU A 14 -18.92 2.92 8.57
CA LEU A 14 -17.50 2.82 8.24
C LEU A 14 -17.27 3.27 6.79
N PRO A 15 -16.38 4.25 6.52
CA PRO A 15 -16.04 4.62 5.15
C PRO A 15 -15.64 3.39 4.32
N GLY A 16 -16.32 3.16 3.21
CA GLY A 16 -16.06 2.02 2.34
C GLY A 16 -16.93 0.78 2.60
N TRP A 17 -17.70 0.74 3.66
CA TRP A 17 -18.56 -0.39 4.04
C TRP A 17 -20.05 -0.02 4.14
N GLU A 18 -20.44 1.10 3.55
CA GLU A 18 -21.83 1.51 3.53
C GLU A 18 -22.70 0.48 2.77
N PRO A 19 -23.91 0.17 3.27
CA PRO A 19 -24.81 -0.79 2.64
C PRO A 19 -25.10 -0.49 1.16
N GLU A 20 -25.17 0.79 0.80
CA GLU A 20 -25.38 1.25 -0.60
C GLU A 20 -24.20 0.86 -1.51
N ARG A 21 -22.96 0.94 -1.01
CA ARG A 21 -21.79 0.49 -1.77
C ARG A 21 -21.75 -1.02 -1.90
N MET A 22 -22.18 -1.74 -0.86
CA MET A 22 -22.28 -3.20 -0.90
C MET A 22 -23.31 -3.67 -1.96
N ALA A 23 -24.42 -2.95 -2.15
CA ALA A 23 -25.38 -3.26 -3.21
C ALA A 23 -24.76 -3.17 -4.62
N ARG A 24 -23.76 -2.30 -4.81
CA ARG A 24 -23.04 -2.11 -6.08
C ARG A 24 -21.84 -3.06 -6.27
N VAL A 25 -21.43 -3.80 -5.25
CA VAL A 25 -20.23 -4.66 -5.34
C VAL A 25 -20.35 -5.68 -6.48
N LYS A 26 -21.52 -6.29 -6.66
CA LYS A 26 -21.76 -7.25 -7.75
C LYS A 26 -21.63 -6.59 -9.13
N GLU A 27 -22.20 -5.40 -9.29
CA GLU A 27 -22.09 -4.63 -10.53
C GLU A 27 -20.64 -4.27 -10.81
N LEU A 28 -19.88 -3.84 -9.80
CA LEU A 28 -18.46 -3.51 -9.93
C LEU A 28 -17.63 -4.75 -10.30
N PHE A 29 -17.89 -5.91 -9.71
CA PHE A 29 -17.23 -7.15 -10.10
C PHE A 29 -17.47 -7.50 -11.57
N GLU A 30 -18.70 -7.37 -12.06
CA GLU A 30 -19.00 -7.60 -13.47
C GLU A 30 -18.29 -6.59 -14.39
N MET A 31 -18.24 -5.31 -14.01
CA MET A 31 -17.49 -4.30 -14.77
C MET A 31 -15.99 -4.59 -14.86
N TYR A 32 -15.40 -5.17 -13.80
CA TYR A 32 -13.97 -5.48 -13.75
C TYR A 32 -13.62 -6.89 -14.23
N LYS A 33 -14.59 -7.70 -14.57
CA LYS A 33 -14.42 -9.11 -14.95
C LYS A 33 -13.42 -9.34 -16.07
N GLU A 34 -13.40 -8.44 -17.06
CA GLU A 34 -12.51 -8.51 -18.22
C GLU A 34 -11.24 -7.63 -18.05
N VAL A 35 -10.99 -7.10 -16.86
CA VAL A 35 -9.80 -6.28 -16.60
C VAL A 35 -8.66 -7.18 -16.18
N THR A 36 -7.69 -7.35 -17.08
CA THR A 36 -6.44 -8.08 -16.80
C THR A 36 -5.39 -7.16 -16.14
N SER A 37 -4.33 -7.76 -15.59
CA SER A 37 -3.21 -6.99 -15.04
C SER A 37 -2.55 -6.09 -16.09
N GLU A 38 -2.46 -6.55 -17.34
CA GLU A 38 -1.92 -5.78 -18.45
C GLU A 38 -2.78 -4.56 -18.76
N LYS A 39 -4.10 -4.76 -18.88
CA LYS A 39 -5.02 -3.66 -19.13
C LYS A 39 -5.04 -2.64 -17.99
N LEU A 40 -4.96 -3.12 -16.75
CA LEU A 40 -4.88 -2.25 -15.58
C LEU A 40 -3.58 -1.43 -15.60
N PHE A 41 -2.46 -2.06 -15.96
CA PHE A 41 -1.18 -1.39 -16.12
C PHE A 41 -1.20 -0.36 -17.25
N ASP A 42 -1.77 -0.69 -18.40
CA ASP A 42 -1.91 0.24 -19.53
C ASP A 42 -2.76 1.45 -19.17
N ASN A 43 -3.84 1.25 -18.41
CA ASN A 43 -4.66 2.35 -17.90
C ASN A 43 -3.88 3.26 -16.95
N LEU A 44 -3.06 2.68 -16.06
CA LEU A 44 -2.17 3.46 -15.18
C LEU A 44 -1.16 4.27 -16.00
N VAL A 45 -0.53 3.66 -16.98
CA VAL A 45 0.43 4.35 -17.88
C VAL A 45 -0.24 5.48 -18.65
N TYR A 46 -1.46 5.26 -19.17
CA TYR A 46 -2.24 6.31 -19.82
C TYR A 46 -2.50 7.49 -18.89
N PHE A 47 -2.96 7.22 -17.68
CA PHE A 47 -3.20 8.24 -16.66
C PHE A 47 -1.93 9.01 -16.31
N LEU A 48 -0.85 8.31 -16.00
CA LEU A 48 0.42 8.94 -15.63
C LEU A 48 0.97 9.83 -16.74
N LYS A 49 0.96 9.36 -17.99
CA LYS A 49 1.39 10.18 -19.14
C LYS A 49 0.56 11.45 -19.31
N ALA A 50 -0.74 11.39 -19.01
CA ALA A 50 -1.63 12.54 -19.14
C ALA A 50 -1.35 13.61 -18.06
N ILE A 51 -0.96 13.21 -16.83
CA ILE A 51 -0.74 14.15 -15.72
C ILE A 51 0.69 14.66 -15.62
N MET A 52 1.69 13.92 -16.11
CA MET A 52 3.11 14.33 -15.98
C MET A 52 3.40 15.74 -16.49
N PRO A 53 2.85 16.23 -17.62
CA PRO A 53 3.08 17.62 -18.05
C PRO A 53 2.58 18.67 -17.04
N VAL A 54 1.57 18.35 -16.26
CA VAL A 54 1.08 19.22 -15.18
C VAL A 54 2.03 19.16 -13.99
N CYS A 55 2.49 17.97 -13.66
CA CYS A 55 3.49 17.75 -12.60
C CYS A 55 4.78 18.51 -12.90
N ASP A 56 5.28 18.41 -14.11
CA ASP A 56 6.47 19.16 -14.58
C ASP A 56 6.27 20.68 -14.46
N LYS A 57 5.09 21.16 -14.91
CA LYS A 57 4.78 22.60 -14.90
C LYS A 57 4.73 23.19 -13.49
N TYR A 58 4.19 22.45 -12.55
CA TYR A 58 3.94 22.94 -11.19
C TYR A 58 4.88 22.37 -10.14
N ASN A 59 5.88 21.58 -10.56
CA ASN A 59 6.82 20.89 -9.68
C ASN A 59 6.10 20.07 -8.59
N ILE A 60 5.19 19.17 -9.02
CA ILE A 60 4.40 18.32 -8.13
C ILE A 60 4.85 16.88 -8.27
N ASP A 61 5.31 16.28 -7.18
CA ASP A 61 5.65 14.88 -7.14
C ASP A 61 4.41 14.02 -6.90
N MET A 62 4.18 13.07 -7.79
CA MET A 62 3.18 12.02 -7.63
C MET A 62 3.80 10.85 -6.88
N ALA A 63 3.09 10.35 -5.89
CA ALA A 63 3.56 9.24 -5.07
C ALA A 63 2.47 8.15 -5.00
N ILE A 64 2.46 7.23 -5.99
CA ILE A 64 1.47 6.15 -5.98
C ILE A 64 1.68 5.24 -4.78
N HIS A 65 0.61 5.01 -4.02
CA HIS A 65 0.62 4.07 -2.92
C HIS A 65 0.51 2.62 -3.44
N PRO A 66 1.23 1.65 -2.84
CA PRO A 66 1.07 0.25 -3.23
C PRO A 66 -0.33 -0.29 -2.97
N ASP A 67 -0.65 -1.36 -3.67
CA ASP A 67 -1.82 -2.17 -3.35
C ASP A 67 -1.62 -2.83 -1.96
N ASP A 68 -2.66 -2.79 -1.12
CA ASP A 68 -2.65 -3.40 0.22
C ASP A 68 -3.84 -4.36 0.39
N PRO A 69 -3.59 -5.66 0.61
CA PRO A 69 -2.28 -6.34 0.54
C PRO A 69 -1.70 -6.43 -0.87
N ALA A 70 -0.39 -6.66 -0.96
CA ALA A 70 0.35 -6.68 -2.23
C ALA A 70 0.16 -8.01 -3.02
N TRP A 71 -1.10 -8.43 -3.20
CA TRP A 71 -1.53 -9.56 -4.03
C TRP A 71 -2.97 -9.36 -4.51
N PRO A 72 -3.41 -10.08 -5.57
CA PRO A 72 -4.79 -10.02 -6.04
C PRO A 72 -5.81 -10.36 -4.96
N VAL A 73 -6.92 -9.61 -4.90
CA VAL A 73 -8.00 -9.80 -3.92
C VAL A 73 -9.31 -10.02 -4.66
N PHE A 74 -10.10 -10.99 -4.22
CA PHE A 74 -11.37 -11.39 -4.85
C PHE A 74 -11.27 -11.72 -6.35
N GLY A 75 -10.11 -12.21 -6.80
CA GLY A 75 -9.86 -12.49 -8.22
C GLY A 75 -9.60 -11.25 -9.08
N LEU A 76 -9.60 -10.06 -8.49
CA LEU A 76 -9.27 -8.82 -9.18
C LEU A 76 -7.75 -8.59 -9.20
N PRO A 77 -7.18 -8.16 -10.34
CA PRO A 77 -5.75 -7.92 -10.45
C PRO A 77 -5.31 -6.71 -9.61
N ARG A 78 -4.08 -6.78 -9.11
CA ARG A 78 -3.35 -5.69 -8.49
C ARG A 78 -1.97 -5.59 -9.14
N ILE A 79 -1.45 -4.39 -9.34
CA ILE A 79 -0.26 -4.16 -10.16
C ILE A 79 0.88 -3.43 -9.44
N ILE A 80 0.61 -2.74 -8.35
CA ILE A 80 1.64 -2.06 -7.54
C ILE A 80 1.96 -2.93 -6.32
N THR A 81 2.50 -4.12 -6.57
CA THR A 81 2.61 -5.21 -5.59
C THR A 81 4.04 -5.70 -5.34
N CYS A 82 4.96 -5.43 -6.26
CA CYS A 82 6.34 -5.92 -6.18
C CYS A 82 7.32 -4.99 -6.89
N GLN A 83 8.61 -5.20 -6.59
CA GLN A 83 9.69 -4.41 -7.15
C GLN A 83 9.66 -4.36 -8.69
N GLU A 84 9.47 -5.52 -9.34
CA GLU A 84 9.51 -5.65 -10.79
C GLU A 84 8.42 -4.78 -11.44
N ASN A 85 7.20 -4.84 -10.92
CA ASN A 85 6.07 -4.07 -11.45
C ASN A 85 6.28 -2.56 -11.26
N VAL A 86 6.79 -2.15 -10.10
CA VAL A 86 7.08 -0.75 -9.82
C VAL A 86 8.20 -0.22 -10.71
N VAL A 87 9.30 -0.94 -10.82
CA VAL A 87 10.41 -0.56 -11.71
C VAL A 87 9.95 -0.49 -13.17
N LYS A 88 9.08 -1.42 -13.61
CA LYS A 88 8.45 -1.38 -14.94
C LYS A 88 7.64 -0.10 -15.12
N MET A 89 6.82 0.29 -14.14
CA MET A 89 6.03 1.51 -14.18
C MET A 89 6.92 2.77 -14.27
N LEU A 90 7.92 2.87 -13.41
CA LEU A 90 8.85 4.00 -13.37
C LEU A 90 9.63 4.16 -14.69
N LYS A 91 10.03 3.04 -15.33
CA LYS A 91 10.69 3.05 -16.64
C LYS A 91 9.74 3.35 -17.79
N THR A 92 8.47 2.90 -17.71
CA THR A 92 7.49 3.12 -18.79
C THR A 92 7.04 4.59 -18.86
N VAL A 93 6.97 5.24 -17.70
CA VAL A 93 6.73 6.68 -17.59
C VAL A 93 7.91 7.29 -16.83
N ASP A 94 9.01 7.43 -17.56
CA ASP A 94 10.27 7.92 -16.99
C ASP A 94 10.24 9.45 -16.85
N ASN A 95 9.73 9.88 -15.70
CA ASN A 95 9.63 11.28 -15.31
C ASN A 95 9.96 11.38 -13.82
N VAL A 96 10.77 12.36 -13.42
CA VAL A 96 11.21 12.55 -12.03
C VAL A 96 10.04 12.69 -11.06
N HIS A 97 8.94 13.31 -11.50
CA HIS A 97 7.73 13.50 -10.72
C HIS A 97 6.83 12.26 -10.65
N ASN A 98 7.12 11.21 -11.42
CA ASN A 98 6.45 9.92 -11.31
C ASN A 98 7.21 9.05 -10.31
N GLY A 99 6.69 8.91 -9.12
CA GLY A 99 7.30 8.13 -8.05
C GLY A 99 6.30 7.34 -7.23
N ILE A 100 6.75 6.88 -6.09
CA ILE A 100 5.97 6.00 -5.21
C ILE A 100 5.93 6.50 -3.78
N THR A 101 4.85 6.16 -3.08
CA THR A 101 4.84 6.03 -1.63
C THR A 101 5.42 4.66 -1.29
N PHE A 102 6.57 4.61 -0.63
CA PHE A 102 7.14 3.34 -0.18
C PHE A 102 6.50 2.96 1.17
N CYS A 103 5.44 2.15 1.11
CA CYS A 103 4.78 1.62 2.31
C CYS A 103 5.37 0.26 2.67
N THR A 104 6.12 0.20 3.77
CA THR A 104 6.77 -1.03 4.25
C THR A 104 5.76 -2.11 4.60
N GLY A 105 4.62 -1.72 5.19
CA GLY A 105 3.54 -2.65 5.53
C GLY A 105 2.90 -3.24 4.29
N SER A 106 2.47 -2.40 3.33
CA SER A 106 1.79 -2.87 2.14
C SER A 106 2.69 -3.74 1.26
N TYR A 107 3.88 -3.25 0.85
CA TYR A 107 4.82 -4.08 0.08
C TYR A 107 5.29 -5.31 0.84
N GLY A 108 5.45 -5.19 2.16
CA GLY A 108 5.91 -6.26 3.01
C GLY A 108 4.89 -7.39 3.20
N THR A 109 3.58 -7.17 2.93
CA THR A 109 2.61 -8.26 2.90
C THR A 109 3.00 -9.34 1.92
N ASN A 110 3.58 -8.97 0.78
CA ASN A 110 4.21 -9.91 -0.14
C ASN A 110 5.62 -10.27 0.34
N ARG A 111 5.75 -11.38 1.03
CA ARG A 111 7.01 -11.85 1.65
C ARG A 111 8.13 -12.18 0.65
N LYS A 112 7.85 -12.16 -0.66
CA LYS A 112 8.85 -12.26 -1.71
C LYS A 112 9.58 -10.94 -1.95
N ASN A 113 9.02 -9.83 -1.52
CA ASN A 113 9.65 -8.53 -1.61
C ASN A 113 10.79 -8.40 -0.59
N ASN A 114 12.01 -8.18 -1.07
CA ASN A 114 13.10 -7.70 -0.23
C ASN A 114 13.00 -6.18 -0.13
N LEU A 115 12.47 -5.66 0.96
CA LEU A 115 12.18 -4.23 1.11
C LEU A 115 13.42 -3.35 0.96
N CYS A 116 14.58 -3.78 1.43
CA CYS A 116 15.81 -3.00 1.28
C CYS A 116 16.31 -2.93 -0.18
N GLU A 117 16.28 -4.05 -0.89
CA GLU A 117 16.64 -4.06 -2.31
C GLU A 117 15.61 -3.29 -3.15
N PHE A 118 14.36 -3.33 -2.77
CA PHE A 118 13.30 -2.58 -3.42
C PHE A 118 13.51 -1.06 -3.27
N ILE A 119 13.85 -0.57 -2.05
CA ILE A 119 14.21 0.83 -1.82
C ILE A 119 15.35 1.24 -2.74
N LYS A 120 16.43 0.47 -2.80
CA LYS A 120 17.58 0.74 -3.65
C LYS A 120 17.20 0.80 -5.13
N ALA A 121 16.33 -0.10 -5.59
CA ALA A 121 15.87 -0.13 -6.99
C ALA A 121 15.02 1.09 -7.37
N CYS A 122 14.43 1.77 -6.39
CA CYS A 122 13.59 2.95 -6.58
C CYS A 122 14.25 4.25 -6.10
N THR A 123 15.57 4.26 -5.92
CA THR A 123 16.33 5.44 -5.50
C THR A 123 16.00 6.64 -6.38
N GLY A 124 15.71 7.80 -5.75
CA GLY A 124 15.33 9.04 -6.42
C GLY A 124 13.87 9.07 -6.93
N ARG A 125 13.08 8.02 -6.68
CA ARG A 125 11.67 7.92 -7.10
C ARG A 125 10.75 7.55 -5.95
N ILE A 126 11.26 7.54 -4.72
CA ILE A 126 10.44 7.44 -3.52
C ILE A 126 10.17 8.86 -3.06
N HIS A 127 8.93 9.33 -3.18
CA HIS A 127 8.56 10.71 -2.83
C HIS A 127 7.93 10.80 -1.45
N PHE A 128 7.46 9.67 -0.93
CA PHE A 128 6.85 9.56 0.39
C PHE A 128 7.13 8.18 0.97
N ALA A 129 7.23 8.04 2.28
CA ALA A 129 7.43 6.75 2.91
C ALA A 129 6.44 6.53 4.07
N HIS A 130 5.80 5.36 4.09
CA HIS A 130 5.09 4.82 5.24
C HIS A 130 5.95 3.74 5.90
N VAL A 131 6.30 3.92 7.16
CA VAL A 131 7.10 2.94 7.92
C VAL A 131 6.20 2.21 8.91
N ARG A 132 5.48 1.22 8.39
CA ARG A 132 4.55 0.36 9.12
C ARG A 132 5.13 -1.03 9.30
N ASN A 133 5.10 -1.57 10.51
CA ASN A 133 5.54 -2.94 10.77
C ASN A 133 4.37 -3.90 10.81
N LEU A 134 4.60 -5.11 10.36
CA LEU A 134 3.66 -6.22 10.39
C LEU A 134 4.24 -7.38 11.21
N LYS A 135 3.35 -8.19 11.78
CA LYS A 135 3.71 -9.47 12.39
C LYS A 135 2.97 -10.58 11.66
N PHE A 136 3.74 -11.47 11.04
CA PHE A 136 3.17 -12.65 10.41
C PHE A 136 2.85 -13.71 11.46
N ASN A 137 1.67 -14.32 11.30
CA ASN A 137 1.19 -15.44 12.13
C ASN A 137 1.43 -16.79 11.45
N THR A 138 1.79 -16.80 10.16
CA THR A 138 2.03 -17.98 9.33
C THR A 138 3.51 -18.14 8.98
N ALA A 139 3.94 -19.36 8.66
CA ALA A 139 5.24 -19.61 8.06
C ALA A 139 5.33 -19.00 6.66
N ILE A 140 6.57 -18.82 6.15
CA ILE A 140 6.78 -18.14 4.86
C ILE A 140 6.28 -18.95 3.66
N ASP A 141 6.24 -20.26 3.79
CA ASP A 141 5.84 -21.24 2.78
C ASP A 141 4.34 -21.57 2.80
N GLU A 142 3.60 -21.01 3.75
CA GLU A 142 2.16 -21.17 3.79
C GLU A 142 1.49 -20.49 2.58
N PRO A 143 0.52 -21.18 1.93
CA PRO A 143 -0.12 -20.67 0.71
C PRO A 143 -0.98 -19.43 0.96
N ILE A 144 -1.50 -19.27 2.17
CA ILE A 144 -2.28 -18.11 2.60
C ILE A 144 -1.51 -17.44 3.73
N GLN A 145 -1.10 -16.22 3.50
CA GLN A 145 -0.40 -15.44 4.51
C GLN A 145 -1.39 -14.76 5.44
N ASP A 146 -1.25 -15.01 6.73
CA ASP A 146 -1.95 -14.31 7.80
C ASP A 146 -0.99 -13.39 8.53
N PHE A 147 -1.40 -12.15 8.71
CA PHE A 147 -0.60 -11.12 9.37
C PHE A 147 -1.51 -10.13 10.12
N GLN A 148 -0.91 -9.45 11.05
CA GLN A 148 -1.53 -8.33 11.75
C GLN A 148 -0.54 -7.16 11.81
N GLU A 149 -1.08 -5.96 12.01
CA GLU A 149 -0.22 -4.82 12.29
C GLU A 149 0.43 -4.94 13.65
N SER A 150 1.62 -4.42 13.74
CA SER A 150 2.38 -4.40 14.99
C SER A 150 2.93 -3.01 15.25
N ALA A 151 3.40 -2.76 16.47
CA ALA A 151 4.12 -1.54 16.76
C ALA A 151 5.39 -1.41 15.88
N HIS A 152 5.86 -0.19 15.66
CA HIS A 152 6.87 0.14 14.66
C HIS A 152 8.28 -0.40 14.95
N LEU A 153 8.55 -0.79 16.21
CA LEU A 153 9.88 -1.34 16.58
C LEU A 153 10.11 -2.70 15.92
N SER A 154 11.34 -2.95 15.47
CA SER A 154 11.74 -4.25 14.89
C SER A 154 11.47 -5.45 15.82
N SER A 155 11.55 -5.24 17.13
CA SER A 155 11.32 -6.29 18.14
C SER A 155 9.85 -6.71 18.28
N THR A 156 8.91 -5.96 17.76
CA THR A 156 7.48 -6.21 17.91
C THR A 156 6.81 -6.82 16.69
N GLY A 157 7.47 -6.76 15.54
CA GLY A 157 6.96 -7.26 14.27
C GLY A 157 7.94 -8.19 13.56
N SER A 158 7.73 -8.36 12.27
CA SER A 158 8.50 -9.27 11.44
C SER A 158 9.54 -8.57 10.57
N PHE A 159 9.56 -7.23 10.55
CA PHE A 159 10.52 -6.47 9.76
C PHE A 159 11.62 -5.86 10.63
N ASP A 160 12.84 -5.86 10.11
CA ASP A 160 13.93 -5.07 10.65
C ASP A 160 13.75 -3.59 10.23
N MET A 161 12.95 -2.88 11.01
CA MET A 161 12.61 -1.48 10.75
C MET A 161 13.84 -0.57 10.77
N PHE A 162 14.83 -0.87 11.63
CA PHE A 162 16.07 -0.12 11.65
C PHE A 162 16.81 -0.24 10.32
N LYS A 163 16.95 -1.45 9.79
CA LYS A 163 17.61 -1.68 8.50
C LYS A 163 16.88 -1.00 7.36
N ILE A 164 15.54 -1.02 7.37
CA ILE A 164 14.71 -0.37 6.36
C ILE A 164 14.93 1.15 6.37
N VAL A 165 14.79 1.80 7.53
CA VAL A 165 14.98 3.25 7.66
C VAL A 165 16.41 3.66 7.34
N LYS A 166 17.40 2.86 7.77
CA LYS A 166 18.80 3.06 7.39
C LYS A 166 18.99 3.00 5.87
N THR A 167 18.32 2.05 5.19
CA THR A 167 18.41 1.95 3.72
C THR A 167 17.80 3.17 3.02
N LEU A 168 16.66 3.68 3.51
CA LEU A 168 16.09 4.94 2.99
C LEU A 168 17.09 6.09 3.13
N TYR A 169 17.71 6.24 4.29
CA TYR A 169 18.73 7.26 4.52
C TYR A 169 19.95 7.08 3.59
N GLU A 170 20.49 5.87 3.48
CA GLU A 170 21.67 5.57 2.66
C GLU A 170 21.42 5.76 1.15
N THR A 171 20.17 5.67 0.70
CA THR A 171 19.78 5.94 -0.70
C THR A 171 19.47 7.41 -0.96
N GLY A 172 19.66 8.29 0.03
CA GLY A 172 19.47 9.72 -0.09
C GLY A 172 18.02 10.17 -0.09
N PHE A 173 17.10 9.35 0.48
CA PHE A 173 15.72 9.76 0.64
C PHE A 173 15.63 10.94 1.63
N ASP A 174 15.05 12.04 1.20
CA ASP A 174 14.88 13.29 1.94
C ASP A 174 13.41 13.74 2.05
N GLY A 175 12.48 12.87 1.64
CA GLY A 175 11.04 13.12 1.69
C GLY A 175 10.45 12.90 3.08
N ILE A 176 9.12 12.96 3.12
CA ILE A 176 8.35 12.79 4.36
C ILE A 176 8.27 11.31 4.71
N ILE A 177 8.56 10.98 5.98
CA ILE A 177 8.30 9.67 6.57
C ILE A 177 7.09 9.81 7.51
N ARG A 178 6.14 8.90 7.34
CA ARG A 178 4.97 8.77 8.22
C ARG A 178 4.92 7.35 8.80
N PRO A 179 4.51 7.17 10.06
CA PRO A 179 4.29 5.84 10.63
C PRO A 179 3.21 5.02 9.92
N ASP A 180 2.39 5.63 9.07
CA ASP A 180 1.18 5.16 8.41
C ASP A 180 -0.02 5.31 9.35
N HIS A 181 -0.36 4.31 10.11
CA HIS A 181 -1.35 4.39 11.18
C HIS A 181 -0.87 3.55 12.37
N GLY A 182 -1.34 3.90 13.55
CA GLY A 182 -0.93 3.28 14.78
C GLY A 182 -2.03 2.45 15.43
N ARG A 183 -1.70 1.91 16.59
CA ARG A 183 -2.67 1.27 17.47
C ARG A 183 -3.33 2.31 18.36
N MET A 184 -4.56 2.02 18.79
CA MET A 184 -5.23 2.76 19.85
C MET A 184 -4.49 2.54 21.17
N ILE A 185 -3.66 3.49 21.56
CA ILE A 185 -2.81 3.39 22.77
C ILE A 185 -3.22 4.36 23.88
N TRP A 186 -4.06 5.34 23.55
CA TRP A 186 -4.44 6.42 24.47
C TRP A 186 -5.89 6.31 24.95
N GLY A 187 -6.50 5.13 24.83
CA GLY A 187 -7.90 4.91 25.22
C GLY A 187 -8.91 5.51 24.23
N GLU A 188 -8.47 5.94 23.06
CA GLU A 188 -9.33 6.38 21.98
C GLU A 188 -10.16 5.21 21.46
N LYS A 189 -11.39 5.51 21.04
CA LYS A 189 -12.30 4.54 20.41
C LYS A 189 -12.32 4.80 18.92
N ALA A 190 -11.66 3.95 18.18
CA ALA A 190 -11.67 3.95 16.73
C ALA A 190 -12.04 2.58 16.17
N MET A 191 -12.04 2.43 14.86
CA MET A 191 -12.22 1.13 14.22
C MET A 191 -11.11 0.16 14.65
N PRO A 192 -11.41 -1.14 14.83
CA PRO A 192 -10.37 -2.13 15.05
C PRO A 192 -9.27 -2.04 13.96
N GLY A 193 -8.03 -1.94 14.39
CA GLY A 193 -6.88 -1.84 13.50
C GLY A 193 -6.45 -0.42 13.11
N TYR A 194 -7.23 0.61 13.46
CA TYR A 194 -6.87 2.00 13.18
C TYR A 194 -6.80 2.80 14.48
N GLY A 195 -5.67 3.40 14.74
CA GLY A 195 -5.53 4.43 15.75
C GLY A 195 -6.08 5.76 15.24
N LEU A 196 -6.49 6.65 16.14
CA LEU A 196 -6.89 8.01 15.79
C LEU A 196 -5.67 8.91 15.54
N TYR A 197 -4.54 8.55 16.14
CA TYR A 197 -3.27 9.27 16.02
C TYR A 197 -2.15 8.28 15.71
N ASP A 198 -1.40 8.56 14.68
CA ASP A 198 -0.20 7.82 14.28
C ASP A 198 1.05 8.46 14.89
#